data_85e31f2d034827f0f244a99ec5d0f63b
#
_entry.id   85e31f2d034827f0f244a99ec5d0f63b
#
_cell.length_a   1.000
_cell.length_b   1.000
_cell.length_c   1.000
_cell.angle_alpha   90.00
_cell.angle_beta   90.00
_cell.angle_gamma   90.00
#
_symmetry.space_group_name_H-M   'P 1'
#
loop_
_entity.id
_entity.type
_entity.pdbx_description
1 polymer ?
#
loop_
_entity_poly.entity_id
_entity_poly.type
_entity_poly.pdbx_seq_one_letter_code
_entity_poly.pdbx_strand_id
1 'polypeptide(L)'
;MEKSHSASYAAAGVNIEAGYEGVRLMKKHVARTMIPGVVSDIGGFGGLFTPNIEGMKEPTLVMGTDGVGTKQRLAQLMDKHDTVGIDCVAMCVNDIVCAGAKPIAFLDYIAIGKNEPEKVATLVSGVAEGCVQAGCALIGGETAEHPGTMEADDYDLAGFAVGIVDKSKVLDQNKMEAGDVVLALPSSGCHSNGYSLVRKVFDVENTDLNRYYDELGTTLGEALLQPTVIYVKPVLAAIEAAEVHGVSHITGGGFYENIPRCIPDGLCAKINKSAIKVPAIFNLLQREGNIPERDMYNTYNMGVGMALIVSKDTVEAAKEALAKEGCDAYVIGEIIAGEDKVVLED
;
A
#
# COMPACT_ATOMS: atom_id res chain seq x y z
N MET A 1 23.69 -26.55 -12.37
CA MET A 1 22.63 -27.53 -12.09
C MET A 1 21.94 -27.84 -13.40
N GLU A 2 21.77 -29.11 -13.75
CA GLU A 2 20.87 -29.48 -14.83
C GLU A 2 19.46 -28.98 -14.53
N LYS A 3 18.82 -28.34 -15.50
CA LYS A 3 17.45 -27.84 -15.35
C LYS A 3 16.51 -29.05 -15.25
N SER A 4 15.65 -29.07 -14.23
CA SER A 4 14.62 -30.10 -14.11
C SER A 4 13.64 -29.98 -15.27
N HIS A 5 13.30 -31.10 -15.90
CA HIS A 5 12.29 -31.19 -16.93
C HIS A 5 11.34 -32.36 -16.61
N SER A 6 10.04 -32.11 -16.71
CA SER A 6 9.01 -33.14 -16.50
C SER A 6 7.93 -33.01 -17.55
N ALA A 7 7.97 -33.94 -18.52
CA ALA A 7 6.96 -34.01 -19.58
C ALA A 7 5.54 -34.23 -19.02
N SER A 8 5.42 -35.01 -17.94
CA SER A 8 4.13 -35.27 -17.28
C SER A 8 3.58 -34.03 -16.62
N TYR A 9 4.47 -33.20 -16.02
CA TYR A 9 4.07 -31.96 -15.36
C TYR A 9 3.70 -30.88 -16.37
N ALA A 10 4.45 -30.83 -17.49
CA ALA A 10 4.11 -29.96 -18.62
C ALA A 10 2.75 -30.34 -19.26
N ALA A 11 2.46 -31.64 -19.38
CA ALA A 11 1.17 -32.13 -19.87
C ALA A 11 0.00 -31.79 -18.91
N ALA A 12 0.30 -31.57 -17.63
CA ALA A 12 -0.67 -31.10 -16.63
C ALA A 12 -0.82 -29.56 -16.59
N GLY A 13 -0.14 -28.83 -17.49
CA GLY A 13 -0.26 -27.37 -17.61
C GLY A 13 0.77 -26.55 -16.85
N VAL A 14 1.77 -27.18 -16.20
CA VAL A 14 2.80 -26.48 -15.43
C VAL A 14 4.12 -26.40 -16.20
N ASN A 15 4.62 -25.18 -16.45
CA ASN A 15 5.83 -24.93 -17.21
C ASN A 15 7.02 -24.58 -16.29
N ILE A 16 7.81 -25.59 -15.91
CA ILE A 16 8.99 -25.44 -15.05
C ILE A 16 10.06 -24.55 -15.70
N GLU A 17 10.24 -24.61 -17.02
CA GLU A 17 11.24 -23.82 -17.74
C GLU A 17 10.88 -22.33 -17.73
N ALA A 18 9.59 -22.02 -17.87
CA ALA A 18 9.08 -20.65 -17.71
C ALA A 18 9.35 -20.12 -16.30
N GLY A 19 9.21 -20.94 -15.26
CA GLY A 19 9.57 -20.60 -13.88
C GLY A 19 11.04 -20.19 -13.76
N TYR A 20 11.97 -20.98 -14.29
CA TYR A 20 13.41 -20.66 -14.29
C TYR A 20 13.73 -19.37 -15.06
N GLU A 21 13.07 -19.15 -16.19
CA GLU A 21 13.26 -17.92 -16.97
C GLU A 21 12.71 -16.70 -16.25
N GLY A 22 11.52 -16.79 -15.63
CA GLY A 22 10.97 -15.74 -14.78
C GLY A 22 11.94 -15.33 -13.67
N VAL A 23 12.48 -16.30 -12.91
CA VAL A 23 13.50 -16.04 -11.89
C VAL A 23 14.74 -15.35 -12.47
N ARG A 24 15.19 -15.76 -13.66
CA ARG A 24 16.33 -15.13 -14.32
C ARG A 24 16.06 -13.65 -14.66
N LEU A 25 14.87 -13.36 -15.17
CA LEU A 25 14.46 -12.00 -15.57
C LEU A 25 14.27 -11.07 -14.37
N MET A 26 13.70 -11.57 -13.26
CA MET A 26 13.43 -10.75 -12.08
C MET A 26 14.68 -10.40 -11.26
N LYS A 27 15.79 -11.17 -11.34
CA LYS A 27 17.01 -10.96 -10.53
C LYS A 27 17.53 -9.53 -10.54
N LYS A 28 17.53 -8.86 -11.70
CA LYS A 28 17.98 -7.46 -11.81
C LYS A 28 17.11 -6.48 -11.03
N HIS A 29 15.81 -6.76 -10.90
CA HIS A 29 14.87 -5.94 -10.14
C HIS A 29 15.05 -6.17 -8.65
N VAL A 30 15.12 -7.43 -8.22
CA VAL A 30 15.35 -7.81 -6.82
C VAL A 30 16.69 -7.25 -6.30
N ALA A 31 17.75 -7.29 -7.11
CA ALA A 31 19.05 -6.74 -6.74
C ALA A 31 19.01 -5.25 -6.34
N ARG A 32 18.05 -4.46 -6.84
CA ARG A 32 17.87 -3.05 -6.47
C ARG A 32 17.37 -2.86 -5.04
N THR A 33 16.76 -3.88 -4.45
CA THR A 33 16.17 -3.84 -3.11
C THR A 33 17.13 -4.25 -2.02
N MET A 34 18.35 -4.69 -2.38
CA MET A 34 19.32 -5.18 -1.41
C MET A 34 19.77 -4.07 -0.46
N ILE A 35 19.56 -4.30 0.83
CA ILE A 35 19.95 -3.42 1.93
C ILE A 35 20.85 -4.18 2.91
N PRO A 36 21.60 -3.49 3.78
CA PRO A 36 22.35 -4.14 4.85
C PRO A 36 21.43 -5.01 5.71
N GLY A 37 21.87 -6.24 5.97
CA GLY A 37 21.08 -7.24 6.70
C GLY A 37 20.61 -8.40 5.83
N VAL A 38 20.52 -8.25 4.52
CA VAL A 38 20.23 -9.36 3.60
C VAL A 38 21.41 -10.33 3.60
N VAL A 39 21.14 -11.62 3.89
CA VAL A 39 22.17 -12.67 4.06
C VAL A 39 22.12 -13.68 2.91
N SER A 40 20.98 -13.86 2.25
CA SER A 40 20.80 -14.84 1.19
C SER A 40 20.39 -14.20 -0.13
N ASP A 41 20.81 -14.80 -1.24
CA ASP A 41 20.23 -14.55 -2.55
C ASP A 41 18.83 -15.18 -2.66
N ILE A 42 18.04 -14.72 -3.63
CA ILE A 42 16.75 -15.35 -3.98
C ILE A 42 16.95 -16.75 -4.57
N GLY A 43 15.98 -17.65 -4.31
CA GLY A 43 15.97 -19.02 -4.83
C GLY A 43 16.33 -20.10 -3.81
N GLY A 44 16.50 -19.74 -2.53
CA GLY A 44 16.55 -20.68 -1.40
C GLY A 44 15.14 -21.01 -0.88
N PHE A 45 15.04 -21.85 0.15
CA PHE A 45 13.76 -22.17 0.80
C PHE A 45 13.14 -21.02 1.58
N GLY A 46 13.91 -19.99 1.88
CA GLY A 46 13.45 -18.78 2.57
C GLY A 46 14.50 -17.68 2.50
N GLY A 47 14.05 -16.44 2.64
CA GLY A 47 14.91 -15.27 2.74
C GLY A 47 15.56 -15.15 4.12
N LEU A 48 16.86 -14.92 4.17
CA LEU A 48 17.59 -14.72 5.43
C LEU A 48 17.90 -13.22 5.59
N PHE A 49 17.53 -12.69 6.74
CA PHE A 49 17.76 -11.28 7.08
C PHE A 49 18.27 -11.16 8.52
N THR A 50 19.38 -10.44 8.72
CA THR A 50 19.90 -10.09 10.02
C THR A 50 19.52 -8.64 10.33
N PRO A 51 18.53 -8.38 11.22
CA PRO A 51 18.13 -7.02 11.53
C PRO A 51 19.23 -6.30 12.34
N ASN A 52 19.40 -4.99 12.06
CA ASN A 52 20.17 -4.15 12.97
C ASN A 52 19.32 -3.84 14.20
N ILE A 53 19.73 -4.35 15.35
CA ILE A 53 19.07 -4.14 16.66
C ILE A 53 19.89 -3.24 17.59
N GLU A 54 20.92 -2.56 17.07
CA GLU A 54 21.75 -1.67 17.85
C GLU A 54 20.91 -0.54 18.45
N GLY A 55 21.06 -0.34 19.77
CA GLY A 55 20.28 0.66 20.52
C GLY A 55 18.85 0.25 20.88
N MET A 56 18.36 -0.91 20.44
CA MET A 56 17.05 -1.45 20.84
C MET A 56 17.20 -2.25 22.13
N LYS A 57 16.31 -1.99 23.09
CA LYS A 57 16.24 -2.74 24.35
C LYS A 57 15.37 -3.99 24.22
N GLU A 58 14.26 -3.86 23.51
CA GLU A 58 13.28 -4.93 23.29
C GLU A 58 12.83 -4.91 21.81
N PRO A 59 13.64 -5.47 20.87
CA PRO A 59 13.30 -5.52 19.46
C PRO A 59 11.96 -6.24 19.24
N THR A 60 11.01 -5.55 18.63
CA THR A 60 9.66 -6.06 18.38
C THR A 60 9.43 -6.09 16.87
N LEU A 61 8.91 -7.20 16.36
CA LEU A 61 8.56 -7.36 14.97
C LEU A 61 7.09 -6.98 14.76
N VAL A 62 6.83 -6.23 13.68
CA VAL A 62 5.48 -5.93 13.17
C VAL A 62 5.36 -6.61 11.82
N MET A 63 4.30 -7.38 11.64
CA MET A 63 4.10 -8.19 10.44
C MET A 63 2.72 -7.91 9.87
N GLY A 64 2.63 -7.80 8.55
CA GLY A 64 1.37 -7.58 7.84
C GLY A 64 1.37 -8.28 6.49
N THR A 65 0.20 -8.69 6.06
CA THR A 65 -0.04 -9.26 4.74
C THR A 65 -1.25 -8.60 4.11
N ASP A 66 -1.17 -8.31 2.83
CA ASP A 66 -2.26 -7.76 2.03
C ASP A 66 -2.04 -8.09 0.55
N GLY A 67 -3.02 -7.79 -0.29
CA GLY A 67 -2.94 -7.99 -1.72
C GLY A 67 -3.37 -6.75 -2.50
N VAL A 68 -3.23 -6.81 -3.82
CA VAL A 68 -3.66 -5.74 -4.72
C VAL A 68 -5.19 -5.66 -4.79
N GLY A 69 -5.87 -6.77 -4.64
CA GLY A 69 -7.31 -6.85 -4.82
C GLY A 69 -7.74 -6.64 -6.28
N THR A 70 -8.98 -6.19 -6.47
CA THR A 70 -9.59 -6.18 -7.82
C THR A 70 -9.08 -5.07 -8.76
N LYS A 71 -8.17 -4.20 -8.29
CA LYS A 71 -7.43 -3.24 -9.15
C LYS A 71 -6.63 -3.95 -10.24
N GLN A 72 -6.09 -5.14 -9.95
CA GLN A 72 -5.33 -5.93 -10.92
C GLN A 72 -6.12 -6.23 -12.21
N ARG A 73 -7.46 -6.25 -12.16
CA ARG A 73 -8.28 -6.44 -13.37
C ARG A 73 -8.10 -5.28 -14.37
N LEU A 74 -7.91 -4.05 -13.90
CA LEU A 74 -7.61 -2.91 -14.78
C LEU A 74 -6.21 -3.05 -15.39
N ALA A 75 -5.24 -3.55 -14.61
CA ALA A 75 -3.90 -3.82 -15.11
C ALA A 75 -3.93 -4.87 -16.24
N GLN A 76 -4.75 -5.91 -16.10
CA GLN A 76 -4.98 -6.92 -17.14
C GLN A 76 -5.63 -6.32 -18.39
N LEU A 77 -6.72 -5.54 -18.24
CA LEU A 77 -7.44 -4.92 -19.35
C LEU A 77 -6.57 -3.90 -20.13
N MET A 78 -5.63 -3.26 -19.47
CA MET A 78 -4.73 -2.27 -20.07
C MET A 78 -3.36 -2.85 -20.46
N ASP A 79 -3.12 -4.14 -20.23
CA ASP A 79 -1.81 -4.81 -20.38
C ASP A 79 -0.68 -4.00 -19.72
N LYS A 80 -0.94 -3.48 -18.49
CA LYS A 80 -0.02 -2.65 -17.73
C LYS A 80 0.19 -3.23 -16.33
N HIS A 81 1.25 -3.99 -16.14
CA HIS A 81 1.49 -4.82 -14.96
C HIS A 81 2.57 -4.30 -14.02
N ASP A 82 3.25 -3.20 -14.37
CA ASP A 82 4.39 -2.65 -13.63
C ASP A 82 3.99 -1.81 -12.41
N THR A 83 2.73 -1.41 -12.29
CA THR A 83 2.26 -0.54 -11.20
C THR A 83 1.67 -1.29 -10.01
N VAL A 84 0.95 -2.40 -10.25
CA VAL A 84 0.23 -3.13 -9.19
C VAL A 84 1.15 -3.80 -8.18
N GLY A 85 2.41 -4.05 -8.54
CA GLY A 85 3.43 -4.50 -7.60
C GLY A 85 3.75 -3.45 -6.54
N ILE A 86 3.73 -2.16 -6.90
CA ILE A 86 3.88 -1.04 -5.95
C ILE A 86 2.68 -1.02 -5.00
N ASP A 87 1.46 -1.20 -5.52
CA ASP A 87 0.26 -1.29 -4.69
C ASP A 87 0.36 -2.41 -3.65
N CYS A 88 0.79 -3.60 -4.07
CA CYS A 88 0.98 -4.75 -3.18
C CYS A 88 1.92 -4.43 -2.01
N VAL A 89 3.07 -3.82 -2.30
CA VAL A 89 4.03 -3.42 -1.26
C VAL A 89 3.44 -2.33 -0.37
N ALA A 90 2.84 -1.30 -0.96
CA ALA A 90 2.29 -0.15 -0.24
C ALA A 90 1.23 -0.57 0.77
N MET A 91 0.31 -1.47 0.38
CA MET A 91 -0.74 -1.96 1.27
C MET A 91 -0.16 -2.63 2.52
N CYS A 92 0.92 -3.41 2.38
CA CYS A 92 1.58 -4.08 3.51
C CYS A 92 2.43 -3.11 4.36
N VAL A 93 3.31 -2.32 3.73
CA VAL A 93 4.31 -1.52 4.48
C VAL A 93 3.72 -0.26 5.12
N ASN A 94 2.64 0.29 4.55
CA ASN A 94 1.93 1.41 5.15
C ASN A 94 1.24 1.00 6.47
N ASP A 95 0.75 -0.25 6.57
CA ASP A 95 0.22 -0.79 7.83
C ASP A 95 1.33 -1.01 8.87
N ILE A 96 2.50 -1.49 8.43
CA ILE A 96 3.67 -1.66 9.30
C ILE A 96 4.06 -0.32 9.95
N VAL A 97 4.11 0.76 9.17
CA VAL A 97 4.54 2.06 9.68
C VAL A 97 3.50 2.72 10.60
N CYS A 98 2.22 2.30 10.54
CA CYS A 98 1.19 2.75 11.49
C CYS A 98 1.50 2.37 12.94
N ALA A 99 2.32 1.34 13.16
CA ALA A 99 2.84 0.98 14.48
C ALA A 99 4.16 1.70 14.84
N GLY A 100 4.69 2.56 13.97
CA GLY A 100 6.01 3.19 14.11
C GLY A 100 7.18 2.25 13.74
N ALA A 101 6.91 1.10 13.12
CA ALA A 101 7.93 0.14 12.74
C ALA A 101 8.51 0.46 11.36
N LYS A 102 9.82 0.21 11.21
CA LYS A 102 10.53 0.30 9.93
C LYS A 102 10.43 -1.03 9.20
N PRO A 103 9.83 -1.09 8.00
CA PRO A 103 9.89 -2.28 7.16
C PRO A 103 11.34 -2.66 6.84
N ILE A 104 11.65 -3.96 6.93
CA ILE A 104 12.99 -4.50 6.68
C ILE A 104 13.01 -5.56 5.59
N ALA A 105 11.96 -6.35 5.48
CA ALA A 105 11.85 -7.45 4.53
C ALA A 105 10.45 -7.56 3.95
N PHE A 106 10.39 -8.01 2.71
CA PHE A 106 9.17 -8.26 1.95
C PHE A 106 9.24 -9.60 1.21
N LEU A 107 8.11 -10.28 1.13
CA LEU A 107 7.90 -11.50 0.34
C LEU A 107 6.64 -11.31 -0.48
N ASP A 108 6.65 -11.73 -1.74
CA ASP A 108 5.46 -11.75 -2.58
C ASP A 108 4.93 -13.18 -2.82
N TYR A 109 3.65 -13.27 -3.16
CA TYR A 109 3.03 -14.48 -3.67
C TYR A 109 2.24 -14.13 -4.94
N ILE A 110 2.61 -14.76 -6.05
CA ILE A 110 1.95 -14.60 -7.34
C ILE A 110 1.27 -15.92 -7.71
N ALA A 111 -0.07 -15.94 -7.61
CA ALA A 111 -0.88 -16.98 -8.22
C ALA A 111 -1.17 -16.57 -9.67
N ILE A 112 -0.93 -17.44 -10.65
CA ILE A 112 -1.09 -17.11 -12.07
C ILE A 112 -1.70 -18.28 -12.83
N GLY A 113 -2.62 -18.01 -13.74
CA GLY A 113 -3.27 -19.05 -14.54
C GLY A 113 -2.29 -19.74 -15.47
N LYS A 114 -1.43 -18.97 -16.14
CA LYS A 114 -0.34 -19.44 -16.99
C LYS A 114 0.92 -18.62 -16.76
N ASN A 115 2.04 -19.29 -16.52
CA ASN A 115 3.31 -18.59 -16.26
C ASN A 115 3.90 -18.04 -17.57
N GLU A 116 3.83 -16.72 -17.69
CA GLU A 116 4.49 -15.92 -18.74
C GLU A 116 5.67 -15.18 -18.11
N PRO A 117 6.94 -15.61 -18.36
CA PRO A 117 8.12 -15.10 -17.64
C PRO A 117 8.27 -13.58 -17.65
N GLU A 118 7.97 -12.93 -18.77
CA GLU A 118 8.07 -11.49 -18.95
C GLU A 118 7.00 -10.76 -18.12
N LYS A 119 5.77 -11.28 -18.09
CA LYS A 119 4.66 -10.73 -17.28
C LYS A 119 4.98 -10.85 -15.79
N VAL A 120 5.43 -12.04 -15.34
CA VAL A 120 5.85 -12.24 -13.94
C VAL A 120 7.01 -11.31 -13.57
N ALA A 121 8.04 -11.18 -14.44
CA ALA A 121 9.14 -10.27 -14.20
C ALA A 121 8.70 -8.80 -14.13
N THR A 122 7.67 -8.41 -14.90
CA THR A 122 7.08 -7.06 -14.85
C THR A 122 6.33 -6.84 -13.55
N LEU A 123 5.53 -7.79 -13.08
CA LEU A 123 4.87 -7.74 -11.76
C LEU A 123 5.92 -7.56 -10.64
N VAL A 124 6.96 -8.41 -10.64
CA VAL A 124 8.05 -8.34 -9.65
C VAL A 124 8.85 -7.05 -9.78
N SER A 125 8.94 -6.44 -10.96
CA SER A 125 9.60 -5.14 -11.10
C SER A 125 8.87 -4.04 -10.32
N GLY A 126 7.52 -4.08 -10.31
CA GLY A 126 6.69 -3.20 -9.49
C GLY A 126 6.84 -3.46 -7.99
N VAL A 127 6.87 -4.75 -7.59
CA VAL A 127 7.15 -5.13 -6.19
C VAL A 127 8.52 -4.61 -5.74
N ALA A 128 9.55 -4.81 -6.56
CA ALA A 128 10.90 -4.33 -6.27
C ALA A 128 10.95 -2.79 -6.18
N GLU A 129 10.24 -2.07 -7.04
CA GLU A 129 10.14 -0.62 -6.97
C GLU A 129 9.49 -0.17 -5.65
N GLY A 130 8.37 -0.80 -5.26
CA GLY A 130 7.73 -0.53 -3.98
C GLY A 130 8.67 -0.79 -2.79
N CYS A 131 9.44 -1.87 -2.81
CA CYS A 131 10.44 -2.18 -1.78
C CYS A 131 11.55 -1.11 -1.71
N VAL A 132 12.04 -0.61 -2.85
CA VAL A 132 13.02 0.49 -2.91
C VAL A 132 12.45 1.76 -2.29
N GLN A 133 11.21 2.11 -2.61
CA GLN A 133 10.54 3.28 -2.03
C GLN A 133 10.37 3.12 -0.52
N ALA A 134 9.95 1.95 -0.06
CA ALA A 134 9.80 1.64 1.37
C ALA A 134 11.14 1.52 2.11
N GLY A 135 12.23 1.26 1.41
CA GLY A 135 13.54 1.02 2.02
C GLY A 135 13.66 -0.36 2.68
N CYS A 136 12.93 -1.35 2.17
CA CYS A 136 13.01 -2.76 2.61
C CYS A 136 13.51 -3.67 1.48
N ALA A 137 13.94 -4.89 1.82
CA ALA A 137 14.45 -5.84 0.85
C ALA A 137 13.36 -6.83 0.40
N LEU A 138 13.24 -7.06 -0.91
CA LEU A 138 12.53 -8.20 -1.46
C LEU A 138 13.47 -9.43 -1.35
N ILE A 139 13.23 -10.27 -0.33
CA ILE A 139 14.15 -11.37 0.03
C ILE A 139 13.70 -12.73 -0.43
N GLY A 140 12.56 -12.84 -1.06
CA GLY A 140 11.98 -14.08 -1.56
C GLY A 140 10.56 -13.88 -2.01
N GLY A 141 9.92 -14.96 -2.40
CA GLY A 141 8.54 -15.00 -2.84
C GLY A 141 8.21 -16.35 -3.47
N GLU A 142 7.00 -16.47 -4.00
CA GLU A 142 6.52 -17.67 -4.67
C GLU A 142 5.74 -17.27 -5.93
N THR A 143 5.91 -18.03 -7.01
CA THR A 143 5.08 -17.96 -8.21
C THR A 143 4.49 -19.33 -8.50
N ALA A 144 3.18 -19.44 -8.40
CA ALA A 144 2.47 -20.70 -8.57
C ALA A 144 1.50 -20.65 -9.76
N GLU A 145 1.63 -21.59 -10.71
CA GLU A 145 0.65 -21.79 -11.76
C GLU A 145 -0.57 -22.55 -11.22
N HIS A 146 -1.75 -22.07 -11.60
CA HIS A 146 -3.04 -22.63 -11.22
C HIS A 146 -3.87 -23.06 -12.43
N PRO A 147 -3.37 -24.00 -13.26
CA PRO A 147 -4.07 -24.46 -14.46
C PRO A 147 -5.42 -25.09 -14.09
N GLY A 148 -6.49 -24.65 -14.77
CA GLY A 148 -7.84 -25.15 -14.54
C GLY A 148 -8.58 -24.58 -13.33
N THR A 149 -7.91 -23.75 -12.52
CA THR A 149 -8.54 -23.03 -11.39
C THR A 149 -8.53 -21.51 -11.59
N MET A 150 -7.65 -21.02 -12.45
CA MET A 150 -7.59 -19.62 -12.91
C MET A 150 -7.58 -19.60 -14.43
N GLU A 151 -8.17 -18.54 -15.02
CA GLU A 151 -8.04 -18.31 -16.46
C GLU A 151 -6.57 -18.02 -16.82
N ALA A 152 -6.18 -18.31 -18.07
CA ALA A 152 -4.77 -18.22 -18.47
C ALA A 152 -4.12 -16.86 -18.25
N ASP A 153 -4.90 -15.79 -18.44
CA ASP A 153 -4.42 -14.40 -18.30
C ASP A 153 -4.58 -13.83 -16.89
N ASP A 154 -5.27 -14.57 -16.01
CA ASP A 154 -5.51 -14.11 -14.63
C ASP A 154 -4.30 -14.33 -13.73
N TYR A 155 -4.15 -13.42 -12.79
CA TYR A 155 -3.21 -13.56 -11.68
C TYR A 155 -3.79 -12.91 -10.42
N ASP A 156 -3.26 -13.30 -9.28
CA ASP A 156 -3.44 -12.62 -8.00
C ASP A 156 -2.07 -12.35 -7.37
N LEU A 157 -1.90 -11.16 -6.80
CA LEU A 157 -0.66 -10.70 -6.22
C LEU A 157 -0.89 -10.26 -4.78
N ALA A 158 -0.24 -10.96 -3.87
CA ALA A 158 -0.24 -10.65 -2.45
C ALA A 158 1.19 -10.50 -1.91
N GLY A 159 1.32 -9.85 -0.77
CA GLY A 159 2.60 -9.61 -0.13
C GLY A 159 2.56 -9.86 1.38
N PHE A 160 3.75 -10.02 1.93
CA PHE A 160 3.99 -10.14 3.35
C PHE A 160 5.19 -9.26 3.73
N ALA A 161 4.96 -8.29 4.62
CA ALA A 161 5.98 -7.38 5.11
C ALA A 161 6.36 -7.70 6.55
N VAL A 162 7.64 -7.54 6.85
CA VAL A 162 8.18 -7.59 8.21
C VAL A 162 8.84 -6.25 8.50
N GLY A 163 8.43 -5.63 9.59
CA GLY A 163 9.04 -4.43 10.15
C GLY A 163 9.61 -4.68 11.55
N ILE A 164 10.46 -3.77 12.00
CA ILE A 164 11.07 -3.81 13.32
C ILE A 164 10.99 -2.46 14.02
N VAL A 165 10.75 -2.48 15.33
CA VAL A 165 10.72 -1.30 16.20
C VAL A 165 11.17 -1.71 17.60
N ASP A 166 11.80 -0.79 18.36
CA ASP A 166 11.93 -1.02 19.81
C ASP A 166 10.55 -0.93 20.46
N LYS A 167 10.19 -1.87 21.32
CA LYS A 167 8.87 -1.89 21.98
C LYS A 167 8.50 -0.58 22.68
N SER A 168 9.49 0.11 23.21
CA SER A 168 9.31 1.42 23.86
C SER A 168 8.99 2.55 22.88
N LYS A 169 9.17 2.33 21.58
CA LYS A 169 8.91 3.29 20.48
C LYS A 169 7.70 2.92 19.62
N VAL A 170 7.01 1.81 19.95
CA VAL A 170 5.71 1.52 19.34
C VAL A 170 4.77 2.69 19.63
N LEU A 171 4.06 3.18 18.62
CA LEU A 171 3.12 4.29 18.79
C LEU A 171 2.07 3.94 19.83
N ASP A 172 1.94 4.82 20.82
CA ASP A 172 1.03 4.63 21.96
C ASP A 172 -0.11 5.65 21.90
N GLN A 173 -1.26 5.17 21.43
CA GLN A 173 -2.47 5.98 21.31
C GLN A 173 -2.95 6.57 22.66
N ASN A 174 -2.53 6.01 23.81
CA ASN A 174 -2.91 6.54 25.13
C ASN A 174 -2.23 7.87 25.47
N LYS A 175 -1.26 8.30 24.66
CA LYS A 175 -0.65 9.64 24.76
C LYS A 175 -1.46 10.72 24.06
N MET A 176 -2.46 10.32 23.24
CA MET A 176 -3.32 11.26 22.52
C MET A 176 -4.18 12.06 23.50
N GLU A 177 -4.34 13.34 23.23
CA GLU A 177 -5.16 14.24 24.06
C GLU A 177 -6.02 15.18 23.20
N ALA A 178 -7.05 15.76 23.81
CA ALA A 178 -7.87 16.75 23.15
C ALA A 178 -7.01 18.00 22.83
N GLY A 179 -7.10 18.46 21.59
CA GLY A 179 -6.27 19.54 21.03
C GLY A 179 -5.13 19.02 20.13
N ASP A 180 -4.87 17.71 20.08
CA ASP A 180 -3.99 17.14 19.06
C ASP A 180 -4.55 17.39 17.67
N VAL A 181 -3.66 17.52 16.69
CA VAL A 181 -4.01 17.91 15.33
C VAL A 181 -3.99 16.71 14.40
N VAL A 182 -4.98 16.62 13.53
CA VAL A 182 -5.04 15.61 12.49
C VAL A 182 -4.45 16.15 11.19
N LEU A 183 -3.32 15.60 10.78
CA LEU A 183 -2.66 15.88 9.51
C LEU A 183 -3.09 14.85 8.46
N ALA A 184 -3.43 15.33 7.26
CA ALA A 184 -3.64 14.49 6.07
C ALA A 184 -2.36 14.40 5.26
N LEU A 185 -2.00 13.19 4.85
CA LEU A 185 -0.99 12.91 3.83
C LEU A 185 -1.71 12.61 2.51
N PRO A 186 -1.41 13.37 1.43
CA PRO A 186 -2.13 13.25 0.17
C PRO A 186 -2.02 11.85 -0.44
N SER A 187 -3.13 11.36 -1.02
CA SER A 187 -3.14 10.15 -1.85
C SER A 187 -2.91 10.49 -3.32
N SER A 188 -2.52 9.49 -4.11
CA SER A 188 -2.41 9.57 -5.57
C SER A 188 -3.75 9.35 -6.30
N GLY A 189 -4.83 9.05 -5.56
CA GLY A 189 -6.14 8.65 -6.08
C GLY A 189 -6.73 7.52 -5.22
N CYS A 190 -7.40 6.57 -5.86
CA CYS A 190 -8.10 5.48 -5.15
C CYS A 190 -7.16 4.52 -4.40
N HIS A 191 -5.85 4.60 -4.65
CA HIS A 191 -4.86 3.65 -4.16
C HIS A 191 -5.17 2.23 -4.66
N SER A 192 -5.42 1.27 -3.74
CA SER A 192 -5.78 -0.10 -4.10
C SER A 192 -7.08 -0.56 -3.42
N ASN A 193 -7.97 0.38 -3.08
CA ASN A 193 -9.20 0.09 -2.34
C ASN A 193 -10.45 0.56 -3.10
N GLY A 194 -11.58 -0.12 -2.86
CA GLY A 194 -12.86 0.23 -3.47
C GLY A 194 -13.00 -0.14 -4.95
N TYR A 195 -12.08 -0.93 -5.51
CA TYR A 195 -12.04 -1.23 -6.95
C TYR A 195 -13.19 -2.10 -7.45
N SER A 196 -13.85 -2.87 -6.61
CA SER A 196 -15.08 -3.56 -6.99
C SER A 196 -16.19 -2.56 -7.36
N LEU A 197 -16.27 -1.44 -6.61
CA LEU A 197 -17.22 -0.36 -6.91
C LEU A 197 -16.76 0.46 -8.13
N VAL A 198 -15.46 0.80 -8.23
CA VAL A 198 -14.87 1.46 -9.41
C VAL A 198 -15.21 0.69 -10.70
N ARG A 199 -14.96 -0.62 -10.70
CA ARG A 199 -15.23 -1.49 -11.86
C ARG A 199 -16.70 -1.51 -12.25
N LYS A 200 -17.59 -1.51 -11.25
CA LYS A 200 -19.04 -1.46 -11.48
C LYS A 200 -19.50 -0.11 -12.02
N VAL A 201 -19.01 1.00 -11.42
CA VAL A 201 -19.43 2.37 -11.80
C VAL A 201 -19.02 2.68 -13.24
N PHE A 202 -17.80 2.36 -13.60
CA PHE A 202 -17.29 2.66 -14.95
C PHE A 202 -17.51 1.55 -15.96
N ASP A 203 -18.11 0.41 -15.58
CA ASP A 203 -18.27 -0.77 -16.45
C ASP A 203 -16.97 -1.07 -17.23
N VAL A 204 -15.88 -1.26 -16.49
CA VAL A 204 -14.51 -1.28 -17.02
C VAL A 204 -14.27 -2.37 -18.09
N GLU A 205 -15.09 -3.42 -18.09
CA GLU A 205 -15.02 -4.49 -19.11
C GLU A 205 -15.52 -4.02 -20.48
N ASN A 206 -16.37 -2.97 -20.54
CA ASN A 206 -17.00 -2.49 -21.77
C ASN A 206 -16.62 -1.03 -22.10
N THR A 207 -15.95 -0.34 -21.18
CA THR A 207 -15.57 1.06 -21.34
C THR A 207 -14.18 1.19 -21.96
N ASP A 208 -14.01 2.16 -22.86
CA ASP A 208 -12.68 2.54 -23.36
C ASP A 208 -11.87 3.23 -22.24
N LEU A 209 -11.00 2.48 -21.60
CA LEU A 209 -10.11 2.96 -20.53
C LEU A 209 -9.07 3.97 -21.03
N ASN A 210 -8.82 4.06 -22.34
CA ASN A 210 -7.94 5.07 -22.94
C ASN A 210 -8.65 6.39 -23.22
N ARG A 211 -9.96 6.49 -22.95
CA ARG A 211 -10.70 7.74 -23.07
C ARG A 211 -10.12 8.79 -22.13
N TYR A 212 -9.75 9.93 -22.71
CA TYR A 212 -9.26 11.10 -21.98
C TYR A 212 -10.40 11.86 -21.29
N TYR A 213 -10.14 12.29 -20.06
CA TYR A 213 -11.06 13.13 -19.29
C TYR A 213 -10.36 14.44 -18.91
N ASP A 214 -10.89 15.58 -19.38
CA ASP A 214 -10.31 16.90 -19.12
C ASP A 214 -10.17 17.19 -17.62
N GLU A 215 -11.15 16.78 -16.83
CA GLU A 215 -11.14 16.96 -15.36
C GLU A 215 -10.07 16.12 -14.63
N LEU A 216 -9.63 15.00 -15.23
CA LEU A 216 -8.53 14.17 -14.70
C LEU A 216 -7.16 14.60 -15.24
N GLY A 217 -7.14 15.31 -16.37
CA GLY A 217 -5.91 15.64 -17.10
C GLY A 217 -5.19 14.43 -17.70
N THR A 218 -5.86 13.26 -17.76
CA THR A 218 -5.30 12.00 -18.27
C THR A 218 -6.43 11.06 -18.70
N THR A 219 -6.08 9.83 -19.13
CA THR A 219 -7.08 8.80 -19.44
C THR A 219 -7.67 8.20 -18.16
N LEU A 220 -8.86 7.61 -18.26
CA LEU A 220 -9.52 6.97 -17.14
C LEU A 220 -8.64 5.83 -16.55
N GLY A 221 -8.09 4.98 -17.43
CA GLY A 221 -7.26 3.88 -17.03
C GLY A 221 -5.98 4.32 -16.32
N GLU A 222 -5.30 5.37 -16.83
CA GLU A 222 -4.10 5.92 -16.18
C GLU A 222 -4.43 6.51 -14.81
N ALA A 223 -5.53 7.24 -14.66
CA ALA A 223 -5.96 7.76 -13.36
C ALA A 223 -6.26 6.64 -12.36
N LEU A 224 -6.92 5.57 -12.80
CA LEU A 224 -7.26 4.42 -11.96
C LEU A 224 -6.07 3.50 -11.67
N LEU A 225 -5.04 3.46 -12.53
CA LEU A 225 -3.84 2.67 -12.30
C LEU A 225 -2.72 3.42 -11.56
N GLN A 226 -2.96 4.68 -11.11
CA GLN A 226 -1.98 5.37 -10.26
C GLN A 226 -1.62 4.50 -9.04
N PRO A 227 -0.31 4.25 -8.82
CA PRO A 227 0.11 3.43 -7.69
C PRO A 227 -0.24 4.06 -6.35
N THR A 228 -0.47 3.23 -5.37
CA THR A 228 -0.60 3.63 -3.96
C THR A 228 0.68 4.31 -3.48
N VAL A 229 0.54 5.43 -2.80
CA VAL A 229 1.68 6.14 -2.19
C VAL A 229 2.25 5.32 -1.04
N ILE A 230 3.58 5.20 -0.99
CA ILE A 230 4.30 4.56 0.11
C ILE A 230 4.75 5.65 1.09
N TYR A 231 4.15 5.64 2.30
CA TYR A 231 4.35 6.67 3.31
C TYR A 231 5.46 6.35 4.33
N VAL A 232 6.18 5.24 4.15
CA VAL A 232 7.14 4.75 5.15
C VAL A 232 8.17 5.80 5.55
N LYS A 233 8.90 6.37 4.58
CA LYS A 233 9.97 7.35 4.86
C LYS A 233 9.43 8.63 5.48
N PRO A 234 8.40 9.29 4.90
CA PRO A 234 7.87 10.51 5.49
C PRO A 234 7.29 10.30 6.88
N VAL A 235 6.58 9.20 7.14
CA VAL A 235 6.01 8.93 8.47
C VAL A 235 7.10 8.66 9.51
N LEU A 236 8.11 7.86 9.18
CA LEU A 236 9.24 7.63 10.11
C LEU A 236 9.99 8.93 10.41
N ALA A 237 10.20 9.80 9.42
CA ALA A 237 10.81 11.11 9.63
C ALA A 237 9.95 12.02 10.54
N ALA A 238 8.63 11.98 10.40
CA ALA A 238 7.72 12.72 11.27
C ALA A 238 7.75 12.21 12.72
N ILE A 239 7.79 10.87 12.90
CA ILE A 239 7.90 10.24 14.24
C ILE A 239 9.22 10.61 14.93
N GLU A 240 10.30 10.78 14.19
CA GLU A 240 11.59 11.21 14.75
C GLU A 240 11.62 12.68 15.11
N ALA A 241 10.87 13.55 14.41
CA ALA A 241 10.92 14.99 14.53
C ALA A 241 9.84 15.57 15.45
N ALA A 242 8.76 14.83 15.72
CA ALA A 242 7.56 15.32 16.37
C ALA A 242 6.93 14.29 17.32
N GLU A 243 6.04 14.74 18.18
CA GLU A 243 5.23 13.87 19.03
C GLU A 243 4.02 13.37 18.24
N VAL A 244 4.17 12.21 17.59
CA VAL A 244 3.11 11.51 16.85
C VAL A 244 2.43 10.51 17.78
N HIS A 245 1.14 10.68 18.02
CA HIS A 245 0.36 9.86 18.95
C HIS A 245 -0.45 8.76 18.24
N GLY A 246 -0.70 8.92 16.94
CA GLY A 246 -1.41 7.95 16.15
C GLY A 246 -1.14 8.11 14.66
N VAL A 247 -1.23 7.01 13.94
CA VAL A 247 -1.14 6.95 12.47
C VAL A 247 -2.24 6.02 11.97
N SER A 248 -2.95 6.44 10.94
CA SER A 248 -4.02 5.65 10.32
C SER A 248 -3.85 5.60 8.81
N HIS A 249 -3.67 4.41 8.27
CA HIS A 249 -3.69 4.15 6.83
C HIS A 249 -5.14 4.08 6.36
N ILE A 250 -5.55 4.99 5.46
CA ILE A 250 -6.94 5.07 4.98
C ILE A 250 -7.11 4.13 3.79
N THR A 251 -7.63 2.95 4.07
CA THR A 251 -7.89 1.86 3.12
C THR A 251 -9.38 1.61 2.91
N GLY A 252 -9.80 0.39 2.58
CA GLY A 252 -11.20 0.00 2.54
C GLY A 252 -11.91 0.30 3.86
N GLY A 253 -13.14 0.79 3.79
CA GLY A 253 -13.85 1.33 4.95
C GLY A 253 -13.63 2.83 5.19
N GLY A 254 -12.71 3.46 4.43
CA GLY A 254 -12.51 4.92 4.41
C GLY A 254 -12.19 5.51 5.78
N PHE A 255 -12.66 6.72 6.00
CA PHE A 255 -12.44 7.47 7.25
C PHE A 255 -13.10 6.81 8.46
N TYR A 256 -14.33 6.30 8.26
CA TYR A 256 -15.16 5.79 9.36
C TYR A 256 -14.64 4.48 9.98
N GLU A 257 -13.89 3.67 9.24
CA GLU A 257 -13.38 2.41 9.76
C GLU A 257 -11.87 2.46 10.08
N ASN A 258 -11.10 3.35 9.43
CA ASN A 258 -9.65 3.35 9.63
C ASN A 258 -9.20 4.33 10.72
N ILE A 259 -9.68 5.57 10.73
CA ILE A 259 -9.30 6.55 11.76
C ILE A 259 -9.61 6.03 13.19
N PRO A 260 -10.77 5.41 13.45
CA PRO A 260 -11.08 4.86 14.77
C PRO A 260 -10.07 3.88 15.35
N ARG A 261 -9.29 3.19 14.50
CA ARG A 261 -8.32 2.17 14.95
C ARG A 261 -7.20 2.75 15.80
N CYS A 262 -6.85 4.02 15.61
CA CYS A 262 -5.81 4.69 16.37
C CYS A 262 -6.36 5.67 17.43
N ILE A 263 -7.69 5.83 17.57
CA ILE A 263 -8.30 6.76 18.54
C ILE A 263 -8.67 6.00 19.83
N PRO A 264 -8.17 6.40 21.01
CA PRO A 264 -8.53 5.77 22.28
C PRO A 264 -9.98 6.12 22.69
N ASP A 265 -10.50 5.42 23.69
CA ASP A 265 -11.83 5.71 24.26
C ASP A 265 -11.89 7.08 24.91
N GLY A 266 -13.02 7.78 24.74
CA GLY A 266 -13.22 9.13 25.26
C GLY A 266 -12.68 10.25 24.38
N LEU A 267 -12.04 9.93 23.25
CA LEU A 267 -11.56 10.89 22.25
C LEU A 267 -12.21 10.63 20.89
N CYS A 268 -12.30 11.71 20.11
CA CYS A 268 -12.91 11.74 18.78
C CYS A 268 -12.04 12.57 17.82
N ALA A 269 -11.74 12.04 16.66
CA ALA A 269 -11.19 12.79 15.55
C ALA A 269 -12.29 13.59 14.86
N LYS A 270 -12.28 14.88 15.03
CA LYS A 270 -13.19 15.84 14.38
C LYS A 270 -12.55 16.32 13.08
N ILE A 271 -13.07 15.86 11.95
CA ILE A 271 -12.55 16.13 10.61
C ILE A 271 -13.40 17.17 9.91
N ASN A 272 -12.75 18.22 9.40
CA ASN A 272 -13.36 19.23 8.54
C ASN A 272 -13.28 18.80 7.07
N LYS A 273 -14.41 18.39 6.47
CA LYS A 273 -14.47 17.95 5.06
C LYS A 273 -14.01 19.05 4.10
N SER A 274 -14.31 20.33 4.40
CA SER A 274 -13.92 21.44 3.54
C SER A 274 -12.41 21.68 3.46
N ALA A 275 -11.64 21.15 4.42
CA ALA A 275 -10.18 21.16 4.41
C ALA A 275 -9.56 20.06 3.55
N ILE A 276 -10.32 19.02 3.17
CA ILE A 276 -9.82 17.89 2.40
C ILE A 276 -9.65 18.27 0.94
N LYS A 277 -8.45 18.04 0.41
CA LYS A 277 -8.11 18.23 -1.01
C LYS A 277 -8.53 17.00 -1.82
N VAL A 278 -9.80 16.93 -2.19
CA VAL A 278 -10.37 15.76 -2.89
C VAL A 278 -9.91 15.72 -4.36
N PRO A 279 -9.17 14.69 -4.82
CA PRO A 279 -8.81 14.51 -6.22
C PRO A 279 -10.03 14.33 -7.13
N ALA A 280 -9.93 14.82 -8.38
CA ALA A 280 -11.03 14.83 -9.36
C ALA A 280 -11.62 13.43 -9.63
N ILE A 281 -10.84 12.36 -9.52
CA ILE A 281 -11.32 10.99 -9.72
C ILE A 281 -12.45 10.61 -8.75
N PHE A 282 -12.45 11.12 -7.51
CA PHE A 282 -13.52 10.85 -6.55
C PHE A 282 -14.80 11.61 -6.90
N ASN A 283 -14.70 12.84 -7.41
CA ASN A 283 -15.84 13.60 -7.89
C ASN A 283 -16.47 12.91 -9.12
N LEU A 284 -15.62 12.40 -10.01
CA LEU A 284 -16.06 11.62 -11.18
C LEU A 284 -16.76 10.33 -10.74
N LEU A 285 -16.18 9.56 -9.84
CA LEU A 285 -16.77 8.35 -9.27
C LEU A 285 -18.13 8.60 -8.60
N GLN A 286 -18.20 9.63 -7.78
CA GLN A 286 -19.43 10.00 -7.09
C GLN A 286 -20.55 10.35 -8.06
N ARG A 287 -20.23 11.16 -9.08
CA ARG A 287 -21.19 11.60 -10.08
C ARG A 287 -21.69 10.45 -10.95
N GLU A 288 -20.77 9.68 -11.55
CA GLU A 288 -21.11 8.58 -12.47
C GLU A 288 -21.81 7.42 -11.74
N GLY A 289 -21.41 7.16 -10.49
CA GLY A 289 -22.01 6.12 -9.65
C GLY A 289 -23.25 6.56 -8.89
N ASN A 290 -23.60 7.85 -8.90
CA ASN A 290 -24.61 8.45 -8.03
C ASN A 290 -24.45 7.99 -6.58
N ILE A 291 -23.20 8.04 -6.08
CA ILE A 291 -22.82 7.50 -4.76
C ILE A 291 -23.11 8.56 -3.69
N PRO A 292 -23.85 8.24 -2.61
CA PRO A 292 -24.02 9.16 -1.50
C PRO A 292 -22.68 9.59 -0.90
N GLU A 293 -22.56 10.86 -0.49
CA GLU A 293 -21.29 11.40 0.05
C GLU A 293 -20.76 10.56 1.22
N ARG A 294 -21.64 10.15 2.15
CA ARG A 294 -21.26 9.30 3.27
C ARG A 294 -20.60 7.99 2.80
N ASP A 295 -21.14 7.37 1.75
CA ASP A 295 -20.60 6.12 1.21
C ASP A 295 -19.26 6.33 0.53
N MET A 296 -19.03 7.52 -0.07
CA MET A 296 -17.71 7.90 -0.58
C MET A 296 -16.65 7.89 0.53
N TYR A 297 -16.93 8.56 1.67
CA TYR A 297 -16.03 8.60 2.83
C TYR A 297 -15.96 7.27 3.61
N ASN A 298 -16.91 6.36 3.39
CA ASN A 298 -16.90 5.01 3.97
C ASN A 298 -16.24 3.97 3.07
N THR A 299 -15.93 4.30 1.81
CA THR A 299 -15.33 3.36 0.84
C THR A 299 -13.92 3.79 0.43
N TYR A 300 -13.71 5.09 0.27
CA TYR A 300 -12.50 5.65 -0.34
C TYR A 300 -11.71 6.54 0.63
N ASN A 301 -10.44 6.75 0.29
CA ASN A 301 -9.56 7.65 1.03
C ASN A 301 -9.84 9.15 0.76
N MET A 302 -10.65 9.50 -0.22
CA MET A 302 -11.05 10.86 -0.59
C MET A 302 -9.90 11.87 -0.74
N GLY A 303 -8.69 11.40 -1.07
CA GLY A 303 -7.49 12.23 -1.19
C GLY A 303 -6.57 12.22 0.03
N VAL A 304 -6.92 11.50 1.09
CA VAL A 304 -6.13 11.33 2.31
C VAL A 304 -5.71 9.87 2.44
N GLY A 305 -4.52 9.52 1.95
CA GLY A 305 -4.05 8.13 2.00
C GLY A 305 -3.61 7.72 3.40
N MET A 306 -3.14 8.67 4.21
CA MET A 306 -2.76 8.43 5.60
C MET A 306 -3.08 9.66 6.45
N ALA A 307 -3.52 9.44 7.68
CA ALA A 307 -3.73 10.47 8.68
C ALA A 307 -2.75 10.30 9.84
N LEU A 308 -2.11 11.38 10.27
CA LEU A 308 -1.27 11.44 11.46
C LEU A 308 -1.94 12.29 12.53
N ILE A 309 -1.96 11.79 13.74
CA ILE A 309 -2.37 12.54 14.94
C ILE A 309 -1.11 13.00 15.66
N VAL A 310 -0.93 14.31 15.75
CA VAL A 310 0.30 14.95 16.22
C VAL A 310 -0.02 15.94 17.32
N SER A 311 0.81 15.97 18.36
CA SER A 311 0.72 17.01 19.40
C SER A 311 0.72 18.41 18.77
N LYS A 312 -0.21 19.26 19.20
CA LYS A 312 -0.36 20.64 18.69
C LYS A 312 0.95 21.44 18.74
N ASP A 313 1.82 21.13 19.70
CA ASP A 313 3.06 21.88 19.93
C ASP A 313 4.17 21.47 18.93
N THR A 314 4.02 20.33 18.23
CA THR A 314 5.01 19.79 17.30
C THR A 314 4.51 19.66 15.84
N VAL A 315 3.33 20.21 15.53
CA VAL A 315 2.71 20.13 14.18
C VAL A 315 3.63 20.66 13.08
N GLU A 316 4.26 21.80 13.28
CA GLU A 316 5.12 22.39 12.24
C GLU A 316 6.40 21.56 12.05
N ALA A 317 6.97 20.99 13.12
CA ALA A 317 8.11 20.08 13.01
C ALA A 317 7.73 18.80 12.21
N ALA A 318 6.54 18.25 12.46
CA ALA A 318 6.02 17.12 11.69
C ALA A 318 5.86 17.46 10.20
N LYS A 319 5.23 18.61 9.89
CA LYS A 319 5.03 19.05 8.50
C LYS A 319 6.35 19.30 7.77
N GLU A 320 7.34 19.92 8.44
CA GLU A 320 8.66 20.12 7.86
C GLU A 320 9.38 18.80 7.58
N ALA A 321 9.28 17.82 8.48
CA ALA A 321 9.86 16.50 8.28
C ALA A 321 9.21 15.76 7.10
N LEU A 322 7.87 15.77 7.03
CA LEU A 322 7.09 15.21 5.93
C LEU A 322 7.44 15.86 4.59
N ALA A 323 7.54 17.18 4.53
CA ALA A 323 7.87 17.93 3.32
C ALA A 323 9.29 17.64 2.80
N LYS A 324 10.29 17.42 3.68
CA LYS A 324 11.65 17.01 3.30
C LYS A 324 11.67 15.65 2.60
N GLU A 325 10.72 14.78 2.93
CA GLU A 325 10.53 13.48 2.27
C GLU A 325 9.53 13.55 1.09
N GLY A 326 9.19 14.76 0.63
CA GLY A 326 8.31 14.98 -0.52
C GLY A 326 6.82 14.80 -0.25
N CYS A 327 6.39 14.86 1.02
CA CYS A 327 4.99 14.71 1.41
C CYS A 327 4.43 16.03 1.96
N ASP A 328 3.60 16.72 1.18
CA ASP A 328 2.98 17.99 1.53
C ASP A 328 1.73 17.80 2.40
N ALA A 329 1.95 17.45 3.66
CA ALA A 329 0.88 17.24 4.63
C ALA A 329 0.18 18.54 5.02
N TYR A 330 -1.12 18.44 5.32
CA TYR A 330 -1.95 19.58 5.71
C TYR A 330 -2.96 19.20 6.81
N VAL A 331 -3.41 20.20 7.56
CA VAL A 331 -4.37 20.00 8.66
C VAL A 331 -5.77 19.75 8.09
N ILE A 332 -6.45 18.72 8.61
CA ILE A 332 -7.84 18.40 8.27
C ILE A 332 -8.76 18.34 9.49
N GLY A 333 -8.23 18.46 10.70
CA GLY A 333 -9.05 18.37 11.91
C GLY A 333 -8.23 18.38 13.18
N GLU A 334 -8.92 18.07 14.26
CA GLU A 334 -8.36 18.03 15.61
C GLU A 334 -8.97 16.88 16.41
N ILE A 335 -8.31 16.50 17.49
CA ILE A 335 -8.84 15.57 18.47
C ILE A 335 -9.64 16.34 19.51
N ILE A 336 -10.85 15.89 19.78
CA ILE A 336 -11.73 16.45 20.81
C ILE A 336 -12.15 15.35 21.79
N ALA A 337 -12.69 15.73 22.94
CA ALA A 337 -13.39 14.79 23.81
C ALA A 337 -14.71 14.35 23.13
N GLY A 338 -15.00 13.05 23.14
CA GLY A 338 -16.21 12.50 22.51
C GLY A 338 -16.33 11.00 22.70
N GLU A 339 -17.55 10.49 22.50
CA GLU A 339 -17.84 9.05 22.52
C GLU A 339 -17.67 8.41 21.15
N ASP A 340 -17.99 9.15 20.09
CA ASP A 340 -17.70 8.74 18.71
C ASP A 340 -16.21 8.84 18.45
N LYS A 341 -15.65 7.86 17.72
CA LYS A 341 -14.22 7.85 17.40
C LYS A 341 -13.84 8.80 16.26
N VAL A 342 -14.77 9.08 15.37
CA VAL A 342 -14.59 10.01 14.25
C VAL A 342 -15.91 10.68 13.88
N VAL A 343 -15.86 11.99 13.65
CA VAL A 343 -16.96 12.78 13.07
C VAL A 343 -16.43 13.60 11.91
N LEU A 344 -17.22 13.64 10.83
CA LEU A 344 -16.92 14.46 9.65
C LEU A 344 -17.95 15.61 9.60
N GLU A 345 -17.48 16.85 9.62
CA GLU A 345 -18.29 18.06 9.56
C GLU A 345 -17.93 18.89 8.31
N ASP A 346 -18.83 19.80 7.89
CA ASP A 346 -18.62 20.75 6.79
C ASP A 346 -17.82 21.97 7.21
#